data_ce47d497afffbca1d07e8f60eef8eca7
#
_entry.id   ce47d497afffbca1d07e8f60eef8eca7
#
_cell.length_a   1.000
_cell.length_b   1.000
_cell.length_c   1.000
_cell.angle_alpha   90.00
_cell.angle_beta   90.00
_cell.angle_gamma   90.00
#
_symmetry.space_group_name_H-M   'P 1'
#
loop_
_entity.id
_entity.type
_entity.pdbx_description
1 polymer ?
#
loop_
_entity_poly.entity_id
_entity_poly.type
_entity_poly.pdbx_seq_one_letter_code
_entity_poly.pdbx_strand_id
1 'polypeptide(L)'
;MEKAVILGSLARSFPTDTLDKFRSIKGVIDADLLFGPYDFYVVAQAEEKVKLDEIALKIRFTEGVASTTTCNVVNKETLNLVRAHTWE
;
A
#
# COMPACT_ATOMS: atom_id res chain seq x y z
N MET A 1 12.51 6.55 6.65
CA MET A 1 11.86 5.87 5.52
C MET A 1 10.38 5.75 5.77
N GLU A 2 9.56 6.15 4.81
CA GLU A 2 8.10 6.07 4.91
C GLU A 2 7.62 4.72 4.39
N LYS A 3 6.61 4.15 5.03
CA LYS A 3 6.05 2.85 4.66
C LYS A 3 4.54 2.92 4.64
N ALA A 4 3.92 2.18 3.74
CA ALA A 4 2.47 2.08 3.65
C ALA A 4 2.06 0.65 3.34
N VAL A 5 0.87 0.30 3.80
CA VAL A 5 0.19 -0.94 3.42
C VAL A 5 -1.00 -0.52 2.56
N ILE A 6 -1.07 -1.06 1.36
CA ILE A 6 -2.15 -0.78 0.42
C ILE A 6 -3.00 -2.04 0.33
N LEU A 7 -4.27 -1.90 0.65
CA LEU A 7 -5.24 -2.98 0.56
C LEU A 7 -6.20 -2.65 -0.57
N GLY A 8 -6.61 -3.64 -1.33
CA GLY A 8 -7.48 -3.33 -2.44
C GLY A 8 -8.32 -4.50 -2.92
N SER A 9 -9.20 -4.16 -3.84
CA SER A 9 -10.04 -5.14 -4.51
C SER A 9 -9.71 -5.19 -5.99
N LEU A 10 -9.89 -6.38 -6.57
CA LEU A 10 -9.63 -6.64 -7.97
C LEU A 10 -10.96 -6.74 -8.73
N ALA A 11 -10.95 -6.29 -9.96
CA ALA A 11 -12.07 -6.52 -10.86
C ALA A 11 -12.20 -8.01 -11.13
N ARG A 12 -13.43 -8.47 -11.40
CA ARG A 12 -13.70 -9.89 -11.62
C ARG A 12 -12.79 -10.51 -12.68
N SER A 13 -12.47 -9.76 -13.71
CA SER A 13 -11.65 -10.23 -14.83
C SER A 13 -10.25 -9.61 -14.82
N PHE A 14 -9.64 -9.52 -13.63
CA PHE A 14 -8.30 -8.94 -13.55
C PHE A 14 -7.27 -9.79 -14.32
N PRO A 15 -6.25 -9.13 -14.93
CA PRO A 15 -5.17 -9.86 -15.61
C PRO A 15 -4.41 -10.79 -14.68
N THR A 16 -4.00 -11.95 -15.19
CA THR A 16 -3.28 -12.95 -14.37
C THR A 16 -1.91 -12.46 -13.88
N ASP A 17 -1.34 -11.45 -14.53
CA ASP A 17 -0.03 -10.90 -14.17
C ASP A 17 -0.13 -9.68 -13.26
N THR A 18 -1.31 -9.36 -12.71
CA THR A 18 -1.50 -8.19 -11.87
C THR A 18 -0.56 -8.17 -10.67
N LEU A 19 -0.40 -9.31 -10.00
CA LEU A 19 0.49 -9.41 -8.85
C LEU A 19 1.94 -9.17 -9.24
N ASP A 20 2.36 -9.71 -10.39
CA ASP A 20 3.71 -9.48 -10.90
C ASP A 20 3.95 -8.01 -11.22
N LYS A 21 2.93 -7.33 -11.73
CA LYS A 21 3.02 -5.89 -11.99
C LYS A 21 3.23 -5.12 -10.69
N PHE A 22 2.52 -5.46 -9.62
CA PHE A 22 2.75 -4.83 -8.31
C PHE A 22 4.19 -5.02 -7.87
N ARG A 23 4.69 -6.24 -7.94
CA ARG A 23 6.04 -6.58 -7.49
C ARG A 23 7.14 -5.91 -8.31
N SER A 24 6.83 -5.50 -9.53
CA SER A 24 7.80 -4.82 -10.41
C SER A 24 7.91 -3.32 -10.13
N ILE A 25 7.02 -2.75 -9.34
CA ILE A 25 7.05 -1.32 -9.01
C ILE A 25 8.17 -1.07 -8.00
N LYS A 26 9.06 -0.14 -8.32
CA LYS A 26 10.14 0.23 -7.40
C LYS A 26 9.55 0.76 -6.10
N GLY A 27 10.02 0.22 -4.98
CA GLY A 27 9.54 0.58 -3.65
C GLY A 27 8.54 -0.41 -3.08
N VAL A 28 7.99 -1.31 -3.88
CA VAL A 28 7.17 -2.41 -3.37
C VAL A 28 8.10 -3.46 -2.80
N ILE A 29 7.91 -3.78 -1.51
CA ILE A 29 8.76 -4.75 -0.82
C ILE A 29 8.04 -6.07 -0.55
N ASP A 30 6.70 -6.07 -0.65
CA ASP A 30 5.93 -7.29 -0.48
C ASP A 30 4.55 -7.08 -1.12
N ALA A 31 3.99 -8.11 -1.71
CA ALA A 31 2.65 -8.07 -2.28
C ALA A 31 2.13 -9.49 -2.41
N ASP A 32 0.85 -9.70 -2.13
CA ASP A 32 0.21 -11.00 -2.32
C ASP A 32 -1.30 -10.86 -2.37
N LEU A 33 -1.95 -11.95 -2.72
CA LEU A 33 -3.41 -12.04 -2.77
C LEU A 33 -3.95 -12.46 -1.42
N LEU A 34 -5.19 -12.05 -1.16
CA LEU A 34 -5.86 -12.30 0.12
C LEU A 34 -7.22 -12.95 -0.11
N PHE A 35 -7.67 -13.68 0.89
CA PHE A 35 -9.09 -14.04 1.05
C PHE A 35 -9.65 -13.16 2.16
N GLY A 36 -10.77 -12.50 1.90
CA GLY A 36 -11.42 -11.68 2.92
C GLY A 36 -12.03 -10.43 2.31
N PRO A 37 -12.14 -9.37 3.11
CA PRO A 37 -12.75 -8.13 2.62
C PRO A 37 -11.90 -7.42 1.55
N TYR A 38 -10.63 -7.77 1.43
CA TYR A 38 -9.75 -7.26 0.38
C TYR A 38 -9.18 -8.43 -0.41
N ASP A 39 -8.86 -8.19 -1.67
CA ASP A 39 -8.35 -9.20 -2.58
C ASP A 39 -6.81 -9.24 -2.63
N PHE A 40 -6.16 -8.16 -2.22
CA PHE A 40 -4.70 -8.11 -2.23
C PHE A 40 -4.18 -7.10 -1.21
N TYR A 41 -2.90 -7.25 -0.88
CA TYR A 41 -2.15 -6.24 -0.16
C TYR A 41 -0.85 -5.96 -0.88
N VAL A 42 -0.35 -4.75 -0.68
CA VAL A 42 0.99 -4.32 -1.14
C VAL A 42 1.63 -3.56 0.01
N VAL A 43 2.86 -3.92 0.33
CA VAL A 43 3.67 -3.15 1.27
C VAL A 43 4.69 -2.37 0.46
N ALA A 44 4.68 -1.06 0.62
CA ALA A 44 5.57 -0.16 -0.11
C ALA A 44 6.37 0.70 0.85
N GLN A 45 7.57 1.09 0.43
CA GLN A 45 8.38 2.03 1.21
C GLN A 45 9.13 2.98 0.29
N ALA A 46 9.39 4.18 0.78
CA ALA A 46 10.11 5.21 0.06
C ALA A 46 10.76 6.16 1.07
N GLU A 47 11.76 6.91 0.64
CA GLU A 47 12.43 7.85 1.52
C GLU A 47 11.56 9.04 1.86
N GLU A 48 10.66 9.44 0.95
CA GLU A 48 9.80 10.59 1.10
C GLU A 48 8.34 10.23 0.91
N LYS A 49 7.47 10.94 1.63
CA LYS A 49 6.02 10.73 1.55
C LYS A 49 5.49 10.87 0.13
N VAL A 50 5.97 11.85 -0.62
CA VAL A 50 5.50 12.08 -1.99
C VAL A 50 5.84 10.90 -2.90
N LYS A 51 6.98 10.26 -2.69
CA LYS A 51 7.35 9.07 -3.45
C LYS A 51 6.47 7.88 -3.09
N LEU A 52 6.12 7.76 -1.82
CA LEU A 52 5.21 6.73 -1.35
C LEU A 52 3.82 6.91 -1.98
N ASP A 53 3.35 8.14 -2.05
CA ASP A 53 2.06 8.46 -2.69
C ASP A 53 2.08 8.11 -4.18
N GLU A 54 3.20 8.32 -4.86
CA GLU A 54 3.35 7.92 -6.27
C GLU A 54 3.21 6.40 -6.43
N ILE A 55 3.80 5.63 -5.53
CA ILE A 55 3.68 4.17 -5.55
C ILE A 55 2.22 3.76 -5.36
N ALA A 56 1.54 4.37 -4.38
CA ALA A 56 0.14 4.08 -4.13
C ALA A 56 -0.74 4.37 -5.36
N LEU A 57 -0.46 5.45 -6.07
CA LEU A 57 -1.17 5.77 -7.31
C LEU A 57 -0.89 4.76 -8.41
N LYS A 58 0.34 4.30 -8.54
CA LYS A 58 0.67 3.26 -9.53
C LYS A 58 -0.09 1.98 -9.26
N ILE A 59 -0.22 1.58 -7.99
CA ILE A 59 -1.03 0.43 -7.62
C ILE A 59 -2.48 0.67 -7.99
N ARG A 60 -3.04 1.83 -7.62
CA ARG A 60 -4.44 2.18 -7.88
C ARG A 60 -4.78 2.13 -9.36
N PHE A 61 -3.87 2.56 -10.22
CA PHE A 61 -4.09 2.61 -11.66
C PHE A 61 -3.58 1.40 -12.43
N THR A 62 -3.13 0.36 -11.74
CA THR A 62 -2.78 -0.90 -12.39
C THR A 62 -4.04 -1.55 -12.94
N GLU A 63 -3.97 -2.04 -14.15
CA GLU A 63 -5.10 -2.72 -14.80
C GLU A 63 -5.60 -3.88 -13.94
N GLY A 64 -6.91 -3.94 -13.73
CA GLY A 64 -7.55 -4.97 -12.92
C GLY A 64 -7.81 -4.56 -11.48
N VAL A 65 -7.27 -3.43 -11.04
CA VAL A 65 -7.54 -2.92 -9.69
C VAL A 65 -8.83 -2.13 -9.69
N ALA A 66 -9.77 -2.53 -8.84
CA ALA A 66 -11.07 -1.88 -8.72
C ALA A 66 -11.06 -0.76 -7.68
N SER A 67 -10.39 -0.99 -6.55
CA SER A 67 -10.32 0.02 -5.48
C SER A 67 -9.09 -0.23 -4.61
N THR A 68 -8.64 0.81 -3.92
CA THR A 68 -7.53 0.71 -2.97
C THR A 68 -7.81 1.55 -1.73
N THR A 69 -7.25 1.09 -0.63
CA THR A 69 -7.19 1.83 0.63
C THR A 69 -5.73 1.83 1.06
N THR A 70 -5.16 3.01 1.26
CA THR A 70 -3.76 3.15 1.67
C THR A 70 -3.69 3.50 3.14
N CYS A 71 -2.96 2.68 3.90
CA CYS A 71 -2.72 2.89 5.32
C CYS A 71 -1.24 3.21 5.50
N ASN A 72 -0.93 4.42 5.95
CA ASN A 72 0.46 4.78 6.24
C ASN A 72 0.88 4.18 7.57
N VAL A 73 2.04 3.55 7.58
CA VAL A 73 2.58 2.98 8.82
C VAL A 73 3.11 4.12 9.68
N VAL A 74 2.70 4.13 10.95
CA VAL A 74 3.13 5.15 11.91
C VAL A 74 4.60 4.92 12.21
N ASN A 75 5.43 5.92 11.94
CA ASN A 75 6.84 5.84 12.28
C ASN A 75 7.04 6.19 13.78
N LYS A 76 8.25 5.94 14.27
CA LYS A 76 8.56 6.12 15.70
C LYS A 76 8.36 7.56 16.16
N GLU A 77 8.73 8.52 15.32
CA GLU A 77 8.58 9.94 15.66
C GLU A 77 7.11 10.33 15.78
N THR A 78 6.29 9.91 14.82
CA THR A 78 4.86 10.18 14.83
C THR A 78 4.22 9.50 16.04
N LEU A 79 4.62 8.26 16.36
CA LEU A 79 4.10 7.55 17.52
C LEU A 79 4.38 8.33 18.81
N ASN A 80 5.58 8.84 18.96
CA ASN A 80 5.94 9.61 20.14
C ASN A 80 5.10 10.88 20.28
N LEU A 81 4.81 11.56 19.18
CA LEU A 81 3.94 12.72 19.19
C LEU A 81 2.52 12.37 19.63
N VAL A 82 1.97 11.31 19.08
CA VAL A 82 0.62 10.83 19.41
C VAL A 82 0.53 10.48 20.89
N ARG A 83 1.50 9.74 21.41
CA ARG A 83 1.52 9.35 22.82
C ARG A 83 1.62 10.54 23.77
N ALA A 84 2.42 11.54 23.39
CA ALA A 84 2.59 12.73 24.21
C ALA A 84 1.32 13.58 24.30
N HIS A 85 0.48 13.56 23.25
CA HIS A 85 -0.68 14.45 23.18
C HIS A 85 -2.01 13.78 23.43
N THR A 86 -2.11 12.47 23.31
CA THR A 86 -3.40 11.79 23.24
C THR A 86 -3.64 10.78 24.35
N TRP A 87 -2.59 10.17 24.87
CA TRP A 87 -2.73 9.00 25.75
C TRP A 87 -2.15 9.19 27.14
N GLU A 88 -2.19 10.39 27.61
CA GLU A 88 -1.76 10.69 28.97
C GLU A 88 -2.87 10.61 29.99
#